data_29d2e04b2dc7dc1a135011e5c6e0695d
#
_entry.id   29d2e04b2dc7dc1a135011e5c6e0695d
#
_cell.length_a   1.000
_cell.length_b   1.000
_cell.length_c   1.000
_cell.angle_alpha   90.00
_cell.angle_beta   90.00
_cell.angle_gamma   90.00
#
_symmetry.space_group_name_H-M   'P 1'
#
loop_
_entity.id
_entity.type
_entity.pdbx_description
1 polymer ?
#
loop_
_entity_poly.entity_id
_entity_poly.type
_entity_poly.pdbx_seq_one_letter_code
_entity_poly.pdbx_strand_id
1 'polypeptide(L)'
;TIVAAAKSAEFDTPFVIHGDHITVKNTSEAEVEGARALIAAELAAGYTSFAIDASFNEIPDNARITASLAGPIAERKLGLEVEVGEIKSVGTEAHLSTVEEAVDLMERLTAAGVHPDLLAINNGSKHGNYLEGEKISIDLDRTGEIYRAIYDRFGVSIAQHGITGTPLHLIGKFAEYGIRKGNVGTQWQNVAHAGLPPELMGRMCDWAKEAGKDIKLATKPFKAEIDAVPAPFAEVIEKAAYDEAKRLFQAFRAAGTAKIVAGALAGQA
;
A
#
# COMPACT_ATOMS: atom_id res chain seq x y z
N THR A 1 -2.54 -18.34 -2.98
CA THR A 1 -3.95 -17.89 -2.92
C THR A 1 -4.30 -16.89 -4.02
N ILE A 2 -3.62 -15.73 -4.18
CA ILE A 2 -3.95 -14.71 -5.20
C ILE A 2 -3.95 -15.31 -6.60
N VAL A 3 -2.88 -16.00 -7.01
CA VAL A 3 -2.79 -16.66 -8.33
C VAL A 3 -3.87 -17.73 -8.52
N ALA A 4 -4.20 -18.48 -7.47
CA ALA A 4 -5.27 -19.47 -7.53
C ALA A 4 -6.65 -18.81 -7.73
N ALA A 5 -6.91 -17.70 -7.02
CA ALA A 5 -8.14 -16.92 -7.19
C ALA A 5 -8.25 -16.32 -8.59
N ALA A 6 -7.17 -15.75 -9.13
CA ALA A 6 -7.13 -15.22 -10.49
C ALA A 6 -7.45 -16.32 -11.52
N LYS A 7 -6.86 -17.51 -11.37
CA LYS A 7 -7.16 -18.68 -12.23
C LYS A 7 -8.62 -19.13 -12.13
N SER A 8 -9.18 -19.20 -10.91
CA SER A 8 -10.59 -19.55 -10.70
C SER A 8 -11.55 -18.54 -11.31
N ALA A 9 -11.16 -17.26 -11.34
CA ALA A 9 -11.95 -16.18 -11.95
C ALA A 9 -11.70 -16.00 -13.45
N GLU A 10 -10.91 -16.90 -14.08
CA GLU A 10 -10.50 -16.80 -15.49
C GLU A 10 -9.90 -15.43 -15.81
N PHE A 11 -9.17 -14.84 -14.83
CA PHE A 11 -8.56 -13.53 -14.95
C PHE A 11 -7.22 -13.65 -15.67
N ASP A 12 -7.17 -13.22 -16.92
CA ASP A 12 -6.03 -13.31 -17.83
C ASP A 12 -5.25 -11.99 -17.97
N THR A 13 -5.72 -10.95 -17.30
CA THR A 13 -5.11 -9.61 -17.33
C THR A 13 -3.84 -9.57 -16.48
N PRO A 14 -2.77 -8.89 -16.91
CA PRO A 14 -1.57 -8.70 -16.09
C PRO A 14 -1.88 -8.03 -14.75
N PHE A 15 -1.31 -8.56 -13.68
CA PHE A 15 -1.37 -7.98 -12.34
C PHE A 15 -0.05 -8.15 -11.60
N VAL A 16 0.15 -7.32 -10.60
CA VAL A 16 1.34 -7.33 -9.73
C VAL A 16 0.97 -7.94 -8.39
N ILE A 17 1.85 -8.77 -7.84
CA ILE A 17 1.78 -9.18 -6.44
C ILE A 17 2.84 -8.37 -5.69
N HIS A 18 2.39 -7.51 -4.80
CA HIS A 18 3.21 -6.52 -4.12
C HIS A 18 3.35 -6.85 -2.63
N GLY A 19 4.60 -6.93 -2.14
CA GLY A 19 4.91 -6.98 -0.72
C GLY A 19 4.80 -5.57 -0.14
N ASP A 20 3.70 -5.30 0.58
CA ASP A 20 3.38 -3.98 1.10
C ASP A 20 3.91 -3.80 2.51
N HIS A 21 4.57 -2.66 2.79
CA HIS A 21 5.12 -2.30 4.09
C HIS A 21 6.07 -3.36 4.69
N ILE A 22 7.19 -3.66 3.99
CA ILE A 22 8.31 -4.38 4.60
C ILE A 22 9.02 -3.40 5.54
N THR A 23 8.49 -3.29 6.76
CA THR A 23 8.84 -2.23 7.70
C THR A 23 10.13 -2.53 8.46
N VAL A 24 11.03 -1.54 8.55
CA VAL A 24 12.24 -1.54 9.37
C VAL A 24 12.20 -0.36 10.32
N LYS A 25 11.80 -0.59 11.56
CA LYS A 25 11.51 0.48 12.54
C LYS A 25 12.74 1.13 13.15
N ASN A 26 13.87 0.45 13.12
CA ASN A 26 15.12 0.95 13.69
C ASN A 26 16.33 0.30 13.00
N THR A 27 17.53 0.78 13.32
CA THR A 27 18.78 0.35 12.71
C THR A 27 19.35 -0.96 13.26
N SER A 28 18.62 -1.68 14.13
CA SER A 28 19.11 -2.93 14.70
C SER A 28 19.24 -4.03 13.64
N GLU A 29 20.25 -4.85 13.77
CA GLU A 29 20.51 -5.99 12.87
C GLU A 29 19.29 -6.93 12.83
N ALA A 30 18.60 -7.15 13.95
CA ALA A 30 17.43 -8.01 14.02
C ALA A 30 16.26 -7.51 13.14
N GLU A 31 15.99 -6.20 13.11
CA GLU A 31 14.96 -5.59 12.26
C GLU A 31 15.33 -5.73 10.77
N VAL A 32 16.58 -5.43 10.41
CA VAL A 32 17.06 -5.51 9.03
C VAL A 32 17.06 -6.97 8.53
N GLU A 33 17.52 -7.92 9.35
CA GLU A 33 17.51 -9.35 8.97
C GLU A 33 16.09 -9.92 8.91
N GLY A 34 15.18 -9.45 9.76
CA GLY A 34 13.75 -9.79 9.66
C GLY A 34 13.15 -9.35 8.32
N ALA A 35 13.42 -8.13 7.89
CA ALA A 35 12.99 -7.61 6.59
C ALA A 35 13.64 -8.38 5.43
N ARG A 36 14.94 -8.69 5.52
CA ARG A 36 15.68 -9.50 4.53
C ARG A 36 15.07 -10.89 4.37
N ALA A 37 14.76 -11.55 5.47
CA ALA A 37 14.12 -12.87 5.46
C ALA A 37 12.72 -12.82 4.84
N LEU A 38 11.95 -11.76 5.12
CA LEU A 38 10.63 -11.55 4.52
C LEU A 38 10.74 -11.34 3.00
N ILE A 39 11.63 -10.47 2.54
CA ILE A 39 11.88 -10.27 1.10
C ILE A 39 12.24 -11.60 0.42
N ALA A 40 13.13 -12.38 1.02
CA ALA A 40 13.53 -13.67 0.46
C ALA A 40 12.34 -14.65 0.36
N ALA A 41 11.47 -14.68 1.38
CA ALA A 41 10.28 -15.53 1.39
C ALA A 41 9.24 -15.08 0.34
N GLU A 42 9.03 -13.78 0.18
CA GLU A 42 8.13 -13.21 -0.81
C GLU A 42 8.65 -13.42 -2.24
N LEU A 43 9.95 -13.25 -2.49
CA LEU A 43 10.58 -13.61 -3.76
C LEU A 43 10.36 -15.08 -4.11
N ALA A 44 10.57 -15.98 -3.15
CA ALA A 44 10.32 -17.41 -3.32
C ALA A 44 8.85 -17.74 -3.59
N ALA A 45 7.93 -16.94 -3.02
CA ALA A 45 6.49 -17.05 -3.24
C ALA A 45 6.00 -16.43 -4.57
N GLY A 46 6.88 -15.77 -5.34
CA GLY A 46 6.56 -15.21 -6.65
C GLY A 46 6.01 -13.78 -6.60
N TYR A 47 6.33 -13.00 -5.57
CA TYR A 47 6.05 -11.57 -5.55
C TYR A 47 6.87 -10.85 -6.63
N THR A 48 6.27 -9.82 -7.22
CA THR A 48 6.84 -9.10 -8.38
C THR A 48 7.09 -7.62 -8.11
N SER A 49 6.76 -7.14 -6.92
CA SER A 49 7.02 -5.78 -6.48
C SER A 49 7.11 -5.73 -4.95
N PHE A 50 7.86 -4.78 -4.40
CA PHE A 50 8.19 -4.72 -2.97
C PHE A 50 8.18 -3.28 -2.48
N ALA A 51 7.58 -3.01 -1.31
CA ALA A 51 7.69 -1.73 -0.61
C ALA A 51 8.60 -1.90 0.61
N ILE A 52 9.79 -1.31 0.57
CA ILE A 52 10.70 -1.24 1.71
C ILE A 52 10.40 0.05 2.46
N ASP A 53 9.90 -0.10 3.68
CA ASP A 53 9.53 1.02 4.55
C ASP A 53 10.51 1.14 5.71
N ALA A 54 11.53 1.98 5.55
CA ALA A 54 12.46 2.38 6.60
C ALA A 54 12.23 3.83 7.07
N SER A 55 11.05 4.41 6.80
CA SER A 55 10.68 5.80 7.08
C SER A 55 10.67 6.18 8.58
N PHE A 56 10.67 5.19 9.47
CA PHE A 56 10.85 5.37 10.91
C PHE A 56 12.25 5.85 11.32
N ASN A 57 13.20 5.82 10.38
CA ASN A 57 14.58 6.20 10.60
C ASN A 57 14.88 7.55 9.90
N GLU A 58 15.90 8.25 10.39
CA GLU A 58 16.42 9.44 9.70
C GLU A 58 16.85 9.10 8.26
N ILE A 59 16.78 10.05 7.34
CA ILE A 59 17.01 9.82 5.90
C ILE A 59 18.32 9.08 5.59
N PRO A 60 19.48 9.41 6.22
CA PRO A 60 20.71 8.67 5.97
C PRO A 60 20.62 7.17 6.32
N ASP A 61 19.97 6.85 7.44
CA ASP A 61 19.75 5.46 7.88
C ASP A 61 18.68 4.76 7.04
N ASN A 62 17.59 5.45 6.70
CA ASN A 62 16.58 4.95 5.78
C ASN A 62 17.23 4.53 4.44
N ALA A 63 18.00 5.41 3.83
CA ALA A 63 18.68 5.14 2.56
C ALA A 63 19.65 3.95 2.67
N ARG A 64 20.44 3.89 3.77
CA ARG A 64 21.40 2.81 4.02
C ARG A 64 20.69 1.45 4.19
N ILE A 65 19.63 1.41 4.98
CA ILE A 65 18.82 0.21 5.21
C ILE A 65 18.19 -0.25 3.90
N THR A 66 17.50 0.65 3.22
CA THR A 66 16.83 0.37 1.93
C THR A 66 17.82 -0.16 0.91
N ALA A 67 18.99 0.47 0.76
CA ALA A 67 20.02 0.01 -0.15
C ALA A 67 20.55 -1.40 0.18
N SER A 68 20.69 -1.72 1.47
CA SER A 68 21.11 -3.04 1.92
C SER A 68 20.13 -4.17 1.63
N LEU A 69 18.85 -3.84 1.44
CA LEU A 69 17.75 -4.77 1.22
C LEU A 69 17.34 -4.88 -0.26
N ALA A 70 17.56 -3.83 -1.06
CA ALA A 70 17.07 -3.73 -2.43
C ALA A 70 17.78 -4.66 -3.45
N GLY A 71 19.00 -5.11 -3.15
CA GLY A 71 19.82 -5.88 -4.09
C GLY A 71 19.07 -7.04 -4.79
N PRO A 72 18.49 -8.00 -4.07
CA PRO A 72 17.79 -9.14 -4.66
C PRO A 72 16.58 -8.77 -5.53
N ILE A 73 15.95 -7.60 -5.26
CA ILE A 73 14.82 -7.06 -6.03
C ILE A 73 15.33 -6.47 -7.34
N ALA A 74 16.39 -5.65 -7.27
CA ALA A 74 17.01 -5.01 -8.42
C ALA A 74 17.64 -6.02 -9.40
N GLU A 75 18.33 -7.06 -8.89
CA GLU A 75 18.90 -8.14 -9.70
C GLU A 75 17.85 -8.85 -10.57
N ARG A 76 16.62 -8.95 -10.07
CA ARG A 76 15.50 -9.56 -10.77
C ARG A 76 14.66 -8.57 -11.58
N LYS A 77 15.03 -7.30 -11.59
CA LYS A 77 14.28 -6.19 -12.24
C LYS A 77 12.82 -6.14 -11.83
N LEU A 78 12.56 -6.33 -10.54
CA LEU A 78 11.23 -6.26 -9.94
C LEU A 78 10.93 -4.85 -9.44
N GLY A 79 9.64 -4.53 -9.28
CA GLY A 79 9.20 -3.21 -8.83
C GLY A 79 9.66 -2.91 -7.40
N LEU A 80 10.13 -1.69 -7.17
CA LEU A 80 10.57 -1.20 -5.86
C LEU A 80 9.86 0.10 -5.49
N GLU A 81 9.20 0.06 -4.35
CA GLU A 81 8.67 1.23 -3.65
C GLU A 81 9.50 1.49 -2.39
N VAL A 82 9.72 2.76 -2.10
CA VAL A 82 10.38 3.21 -0.87
C VAL A 82 9.53 4.28 -0.21
N GLU A 83 9.80 4.61 1.05
CA GLU A 83 8.97 5.54 1.82
C GLU A 83 9.81 6.62 2.51
N VAL A 84 9.32 7.87 2.54
CA VAL A 84 9.85 9.00 3.29
C VAL A 84 8.75 9.68 4.09
N GLY A 85 9.02 9.96 5.35
CA GLY A 85 8.03 10.54 6.27
C GLY A 85 7.02 9.51 6.76
N GLU A 86 7.09 9.14 8.03
CA GLU A 86 6.17 8.18 8.66
C GLU A 86 4.71 8.65 8.53
N ILE A 87 3.85 7.84 7.92
CA ILE A 87 2.40 8.08 7.92
C ILE A 87 1.84 7.65 9.26
N LYS A 88 1.65 8.61 10.17
CA LYS A 88 1.25 8.35 11.56
C LYS A 88 -0.18 7.85 11.69
N SER A 89 -0.39 7.03 12.70
CA SER A 89 -1.71 6.63 13.18
C SER A 89 -2.44 7.82 13.81
N VAL A 90 -3.78 7.73 13.89
CA VAL A 90 -4.67 8.76 14.47
C VAL A 90 -4.13 9.33 15.78
N GLY A 91 -4.03 10.66 15.89
CA GLY A 91 -3.79 11.38 17.16
C GLY A 91 -2.40 11.98 17.37
N THR A 92 -1.49 11.89 16.41
CA THR A 92 -0.19 12.58 16.44
C THR A 92 -0.12 13.65 15.36
N GLU A 93 0.49 14.81 15.65
CA GLU A 93 0.79 15.80 14.61
C GLU A 93 1.69 15.15 13.55
N ALA A 94 1.21 15.12 12.31
CA ALA A 94 1.92 14.53 11.20
C ALA A 94 2.91 15.55 10.64
N HIS A 95 4.20 15.22 10.63
CA HIS A 95 5.16 15.95 9.82
C HIS A 95 4.94 15.55 8.35
N LEU A 96 4.49 16.51 7.54
CA LEU A 96 4.32 16.29 6.10
C LEU A 96 5.69 16.21 5.43
N SER A 97 5.86 15.26 4.53
CA SER A 97 7.09 15.14 3.74
C SER A 97 7.36 16.40 2.95
N THR A 98 8.63 16.77 2.84
CA THR A 98 9.09 17.95 2.06
C THR A 98 9.76 17.53 0.76
N VAL A 99 9.92 18.48 -0.15
CA VAL A 99 10.67 18.28 -1.41
C VAL A 99 12.11 17.90 -1.11
N GLU A 100 12.73 18.59 -0.14
CA GLU A 100 14.11 18.37 0.28
C GLU A 100 14.34 16.96 0.81
N GLU A 101 13.44 16.46 1.65
CA GLU A 101 13.50 15.09 2.20
C GLU A 101 13.38 14.04 1.09
N ALA A 102 12.42 14.22 0.17
CA ALA A 102 12.23 13.31 -0.94
C ALA A 102 13.45 13.28 -1.87
N VAL A 103 14.02 14.46 -2.19
CA VAL A 103 15.21 14.58 -3.04
C VAL A 103 16.44 13.99 -2.35
N ASP A 104 16.67 14.26 -1.06
CA ASP A 104 17.82 13.72 -0.31
C ASP A 104 17.77 12.19 -0.26
N LEU A 105 16.61 11.61 -0.01
CA LEU A 105 16.44 10.14 -0.04
C LEU A 105 16.79 9.59 -1.44
N MET A 106 16.23 10.18 -2.51
CA MET A 106 16.48 9.71 -3.88
C MET A 106 17.95 9.86 -4.30
N GLU A 107 18.61 10.95 -3.92
CA GLU A 107 20.05 11.15 -4.19
C GLU A 107 20.91 10.07 -3.52
N ARG A 108 20.63 9.78 -2.26
CA ARG A 108 21.36 8.73 -1.49
C ARG A 108 21.14 7.34 -2.06
N LEU A 109 19.90 6.99 -2.41
CA LEU A 109 19.60 5.69 -3.02
C LEU A 109 20.27 5.55 -4.37
N THR A 110 20.20 6.58 -5.22
CA THR A 110 20.86 6.61 -6.52
C THR A 110 22.39 6.47 -6.38
N ALA A 111 23.01 7.17 -5.43
CA ALA A 111 24.43 7.05 -5.14
C ALA A 111 24.83 5.63 -4.67
N ALA A 112 23.91 4.92 -4.04
CA ALA A 112 24.08 3.52 -3.66
C ALA A 112 23.73 2.52 -4.79
N GLY A 113 23.36 3.00 -5.98
CA GLY A 113 22.98 2.16 -7.13
C GLY A 113 21.55 1.59 -7.03
N VAL A 114 20.70 2.16 -6.20
CA VAL A 114 19.29 1.76 -6.04
C VAL A 114 18.39 2.79 -6.73
N HIS A 115 17.53 2.29 -7.61
CA HIS A 115 16.62 3.11 -8.42
C HIS A 115 15.17 2.63 -8.17
N PRO A 116 14.44 3.22 -7.19
CA PRO A 116 13.05 2.86 -6.96
C PRO A 116 12.13 3.38 -8.07
N ASP A 117 11.00 2.70 -8.25
CA ASP A 117 9.93 3.10 -9.18
C ASP A 117 8.95 4.07 -8.52
N LEU A 118 8.73 3.89 -7.21
CA LEU A 118 7.72 4.61 -6.45
C LEU A 118 8.28 5.13 -5.13
N LEU A 119 7.83 6.32 -4.75
CA LEU A 119 8.05 6.92 -3.43
C LEU A 119 6.71 7.13 -2.73
N ALA A 120 6.53 6.50 -1.57
CA ALA A 120 5.45 6.83 -0.66
C ALA A 120 5.84 8.03 0.21
N ILE A 121 4.92 8.97 0.39
CA ILE A 121 5.12 10.22 1.13
C ILE A 121 4.01 10.44 2.14
N ASN A 122 4.30 11.16 3.21
CA ASN A 122 3.26 11.69 4.09
C ASN A 122 2.77 13.05 3.56
N ASN A 123 1.60 13.03 2.95
CA ASN A 123 0.92 14.23 2.43
C ASN A 123 -0.35 14.60 3.22
N GLY A 124 -0.47 14.10 4.46
CA GLY A 124 -1.62 14.35 5.33
C GLY A 124 -2.72 13.29 5.27
N SER A 125 -2.58 12.27 4.44
CA SER A 125 -3.42 11.08 4.51
C SER A 125 -3.15 10.28 5.80
N LYS A 126 -4.09 9.45 6.21
CA LYS A 126 -3.90 8.59 7.38
C LYS A 126 -4.36 7.15 7.12
N HIS A 127 -3.73 6.22 7.82
CA HIS A 127 -4.18 4.83 7.83
C HIS A 127 -5.45 4.66 8.69
N GLY A 128 -6.39 3.86 8.21
CA GLY A 128 -7.61 3.54 8.93
C GLY A 128 -8.82 4.35 8.44
N ASN A 129 -9.86 4.38 9.27
CA ASN A 129 -11.08 5.12 9.00
C ASN A 129 -10.93 6.56 9.51
N TYR A 130 -11.51 7.51 8.78
CA TYR A 130 -11.74 8.87 9.29
C TYR A 130 -12.88 8.84 10.32
N LEU A 131 -12.72 9.58 11.40
CA LEU A 131 -13.77 9.74 12.40
C LEU A 131 -14.89 10.63 11.85
N GLU A 132 -16.09 10.51 12.42
CA GLU A 132 -17.20 11.36 12.06
C GLU A 132 -16.83 12.84 12.28
N GLY A 133 -17.02 13.67 11.26
CA GLY A 133 -16.65 15.08 11.27
C GLY A 133 -15.15 15.37 11.05
N GLU A 134 -14.31 14.37 10.93
CA GLU A 134 -12.90 14.55 10.64
C GLU A 134 -12.68 14.99 9.19
N LYS A 135 -11.90 16.06 9.03
CA LYS A 135 -11.59 16.60 7.71
C LYS A 135 -10.46 15.80 7.04
N ILE A 136 -10.72 15.34 5.83
CA ILE A 136 -9.67 14.74 4.99
C ILE A 136 -8.80 15.87 4.46
N SER A 137 -7.51 15.80 4.75
CA SER A 137 -6.55 16.85 4.37
C SER A 137 -5.36 16.25 3.62
N ILE A 138 -5.63 15.72 2.40
CA ILE A 138 -4.55 15.28 1.49
C ILE A 138 -4.05 16.52 0.76
N ASP A 139 -2.77 16.87 0.95
CA ASP A 139 -2.11 17.98 0.28
C ASP A 139 -1.61 17.54 -1.10
N LEU A 140 -2.49 17.69 -2.11
CA LEU A 140 -2.17 17.33 -3.49
C LEU A 140 -1.17 18.31 -4.12
N ASP A 141 -1.19 19.59 -3.75
CA ASP A 141 -0.29 20.57 -4.30
C ASP A 141 1.17 20.25 -3.90
N ARG A 142 1.40 19.98 -2.62
CA ARG A 142 2.68 19.47 -2.11
C ARG A 142 3.10 18.16 -2.77
N THR A 143 2.15 17.23 -2.93
CA THR A 143 2.38 15.95 -3.63
C THR A 143 2.90 16.20 -5.05
N GLY A 144 2.28 17.13 -5.78
CA GLY A 144 2.69 17.52 -7.13
C GLY A 144 4.05 18.22 -7.17
N GLU A 145 4.41 19.03 -6.14
CA GLU A 145 5.74 19.64 -6.03
C GLU A 145 6.81 18.57 -5.84
N ILE A 146 6.62 17.64 -4.91
CA ILE A 146 7.54 16.52 -4.67
C ILE A 146 7.66 15.68 -5.95
N TYR A 147 6.54 15.31 -6.57
CA TYR A 147 6.55 14.52 -7.81
C TYR A 147 7.42 15.16 -8.90
N ARG A 148 7.24 16.44 -9.20
CA ARG A 148 8.04 17.12 -10.23
C ARG A 148 9.52 17.10 -9.89
N ALA A 149 9.87 17.35 -8.62
CA ALA A 149 11.26 17.36 -8.19
C ALA A 149 11.98 16.03 -8.33
N ILE A 150 11.28 14.90 -8.08
CA ILE A 150 11.89 13.58 -8.14
C ILE A 150 11.72 12.92 -9.51
N TYR A 151 10.62 13.15 -10.21
CA TYR A 151 10.35 12.50 -11.50
C TYR A 151 11.32 12.97 -12.58
N ASP A 152 11.54 14.27 -12.71
CA ASP A 152 12.43 14.84 -13.73
C ASP A 152 13.89 14.40 -13.56
N ARG A 153 14.31 14.11 -12.33
CA ARG A 153 15.69 13.73 -12.01
C ARG A 153 15.93 12.23 -11.92
N PHE A 154 14.97 11.48 -11.39
CA PHE A 154 15.14 10.08 -11.01
C PHE A 154 14.12 9.15 -11.68
N GLY A 155 13.09 9.67 -12.35
CA GLY A 155 12.03 8.86 -12.98
C GLY A 155 11.03 8.26 -11.98
N VAL A 156 11.05 8.69 -10.71
CA VAL A 156 10.25 8.11 -9.62
C VAL A 156 8.88 8.75 -9.55
N SER A 157 7.83 7.93 -9.44
CA SER A 157 6.45 8.38 -9.26
C SER A 157 5.99 8.23 -7.80
N ILE A 158 4.79 8.75 -7.47
CA ILE A 158 4.27 8.73 -6.11
C ILE A 158 3.39 7.50 -5.86
N ALA A 159 3.56 6.87 -4.71
CA ALA A 159 2.62 5.94 -4.10
C ALA A 159 1.80 6.65 -3.03
N GLN A 160 0.47 6.55 -3.09
CA GLN A 160 -0.45 7.13 -2.12
C GLN A 160 -0.92 6.06 -1.14
N HIS A 161 -0.64 6.27 0.14
CA HIS A 161 -1.16 5.46 1.22
C HIS A 161 -2.39 6.14 1.87
N GLY A 162 -3.12 5.40 2.72
CA GLY A 162 -4.23 5.96 3.51
C GLY A 162 -5.42 6.43 2.67
N ILE A 163 -5.85 5.67 1.67
CA ILE A 163 -6.93 6.05 0.75
C ILE A 163 -8.33 5.82 1.31
N THR A 164 -8.50 4.88 2.25
CA THR A 164 -9.83 4.56 2.81
C THR A 164 -10.55 5.83 3.28
N GLY A 165 -11.77 6.03 2.81
CA GLY A 165 -12.57 7.22 3.13
C GLY A 165 -12.31 8.44 2.26
N THR A 166 -11.29 8.44 1.42
CA THR A 166 -11.01 9.54 0.50
C THR A 166 -12.13 9.71 -0.53
N PRO A 167 -12.68 10.92 -0.72
CA PRO A 167 -13.70 11.18 -1.73
C PRO A 167 -13.24 10.80 -3.14
N LEU A 168 -14.11 10.15 -3.91
CA LEU A 168 -13.76 9.66 -5.26
C LEU A 168 -13.29 10.76 -6.21
N HIS A 169 -13.82 11.99 -6.07
CA HIS A 169 -13.41 13.12 -6.89
C HIS A 169 -11.96 13.57 -6.61
N LEU A 170 -11.44 13.34 -5.38
CA LEU A 170 -10.03 13.56 -5.07
C LEU A 170 -9.17 12.43 -5.64
N ILE A 171 -9.60 11.18 -5.48
CA ILE A 171 -8.92 10.02 -6.10
C ILE A 171 -8.80 10.24 -7.61
N GLY A 172 -9.83 10.77 -8.27
CA GLY A 172 -9.82 11.06 -9.70
C GLY A 172 -8.77 12.08 -10.16
N LYS A 173 -8.21 12.86 -9.22
CA LYS A 173 -7.14 13.82 -9.48
C LYS A 173 -5.73 13.26 -9.26
N PHE A 174 -5.58 12.14 -8.58
CA PHE A 174 -4.28 11.62 -8.15
C PHE A 174 -3.25 11.53 -9.28
N ALA A 175 -3.68 11.06 -10.46
CA ALA A 175 -2.79 10.96 -11.61
C ALA A 175 -2.21 12.31 -12.09
N GLU A 176 -2.93 13.41 -11.86
CA GLU A 176 -2.49 14.77 -12.23
C GLU A 176 -1.33 15.25 -11.35
N TYR A 177 -1.22 14.69 -10.13
CA TYR A 177 -0.19 14.99 -9.15
C TYR A 177 0.91 13.92 -9.06
N GLY A 178 1.02 13.05 -10.07
CA GLY A 178 2.08 12.04 -10.17
C GLY A 178 1.87 10.77 -9.38
N ILE A 179 0.71 10.58 -8.76
CA ILE A 179 0.37 9.35 -8.05
C ILE A 179 0.04 8.25 -9.07
N ARG A 180 0.80 7.15 -9.02
CA ARG A 180 0.65 6.00 -9.93
C ARG A 180 0.22 4.72 -9.23
N LYS A 181 0.33 4.66 -7.92
CA LYS A 181 -0.13 3.56 -7.08
C LYS A 181 -0.93 4.11 -5.91
N GLY A 182 -1.94 3.38 -5.47
CA GLY A 182 -2.76 3.74 -4.30
C GLY A 182 -3.04 2.53 -3.43
N ASN A 183 -2.71 2.63 -2.12
CA ASN A 183 -2.93 1.57 -1.15
C ASN A 183 -4.31 1.70 -0.52
N VAL A 184 -5.17 0.73 -0.77
CA VAL A 184 -6.50 0.64 -0.19
C VAL A 184 -6.55 -0.60 0.72
N GLY A 185 -6.40 -0.42 2.01
CA GLY A 185 -6.34 -1.52 3.00
C GLY A 185 -7.64 -1.64 3.81
N THR A 186 -7.88 -0.70 4.71
CA THR A 186 -9.00 -0.73 5.67
C THR A 186 -10.37 -0.83 4.99
N GLN A 187 -10.52 -0.30 3.78
CA GLN A 187 -11.77 -0.39 3.01
C GLN A 187 -12.20 -1.85 2.77
N TRP A 188 -11.24 -2.74 2.49
CA TRP A 188 -11.55 -4.17 2.28
C TRP A 188 -11.99 -4.85 3.56
N GLN A 189 -11.42 -4.46 4.70
CA GLN A 189 -11.90 -4.93 5.99
C GLN A 189 -13.32 -4.42 6.29
N ASN A 190 -13.61 -3.15 5.98
CA ASN A 190 -14.95 -2.58 6.13
C ASN A 190 -15.97 -3.34 5.28
N VAL A 191 -15.65 -3.64 4.03
CA VAL A 191 -16.50 -4.45 3.13
C VAL A 191 -16.73 -5.85 3.70
N ALA A 192 -15.68 -6.51 4.15
CA ALA A 192 -15.79 -7.84 4.75
C ALA A 192 -16.62 -7.82 6.03
N HIS A 193 -16.34 -6.89 6.95
CA HIS A 193 -17.08 -6.77 8.21
C HIS A 193 -18.57 -6.52 8.00
N ALA A 194 -18.95 -5.73 7.00
CA ALA A 194 -20.36 -5.44 6.68
C ALA A 194 -21.12 -6.68 6.19
N GLY A 195 -20.44 -7.67 5.64
CA GLY A 195 -21.04 -8.92 5.15
C GLY A 195 -20.89 -10.12 6.08
N LEU A 196 -20.20 -9.99 7.23
CA LEU A 196 -20.08 -11.08 8.21
C LEU A 196 -21.43 -11.40 8.88
N PRO A 197 -21.64 -12.65 9.36
CA PRO A 197 -22.78 -12.98 10.20
C PRO A 197 -22.90 -11.99 11.38
N PRO A 198 -24.09 -11.39 11.65
CA PRO A 198 -24.26 -10.39 12.69
C PRO A 198 -23.79 -10.82 14.08
N GLU A 199 -23.99 -12.09 14.45
CA GLU A 199 -23.53 -12.63 15.73
C GLU A 199 -22.00 -12.67 15.84
N LEU A 200 -21.30 -13.05 14.76
CA LEU A 200 -19.84 -13.03 14.71
C LEU A 200 -19.32 -11.59 14.81
N MET A 201 -19.90 -10.68 14.01
CA MET A 201 -19.52 -9.28 14.03
C MET A 201 -19.76 -8.64 15.40
N GLY A 202 -20.87 -8.97 16.08
CA GLY A 202 -21.15 -8.55 17.45
C GLY A 202 -20.04 -8.93 18.43
N ARG A 203 -19.65 -10.21 18.44
CA ARG A 203 -18.55 -10.70 19.31
C ARG A 203 -17.20 -10.04 18.98
N MET A 204 -16.91 -9.78 17.71
CA MET A 204 -15.71 -9.06 17.30
C MET A 204 -15.70 -7.62 17.82
N CYS A 205 -16.85 -6.94 17.77
CA CYS A 205 -17.01 -5.58 18.32
C CYS A 205 -16.83 -5.56 19.84
N ASP A 206 -17.45 -6.51 20.57
CA ASP A 206 -17.32 -6.64 22.01
C ASP A 206 -15.85 -6.87 22.42
N TRP A 207 -15.17 -7.80 21.74
CA TRP A 207 -13.75 -8.03 21.95
C TRP A 207 -12.91 -6.77 21.72
N ALA A 208 -13.15 -6.04 20.63
CA ALA A 208 -12.41 -4.83 20.32
C ALA A 208 -12.59 -3.76 21.40
N LYS A 209 -13.83 -3.61 21.90
CA LYS A 209 -14.18 -2.69 22.99
C LYS A 209 -13.51 -3.07 24.30
N GLU A 210 -13.60 -4.35 24.70
CA GLU A 210 -12.97 -4.86 25.93
C GLU A 210 -11.45 -4.77 25.89
N ALA A 211 -10.84 -5.05 24.73
CA ALA A 211 -9.40 -4.96 24.56
C ALA A 211 -8.88 -3.53 24.35
N GLY A 212 -9.76 -2.53 24.20
CA GLY A 212 -9.37 -1.16 23.87
C GLY A 212 -8.64 -1.06 22.53
N LYS A 213 -9.03 -1.86 21.53
CA LYS A 213 -8.36 -1.98 20.24
C LYS A 213 -9.30 -1.64 19.08
N ASP A 214 -8.69 -1.28 17.95
CA ASP A 214 -9.44 -1.12 16.70
C ASP A 214 -10.01 -2.49 16.27
N ILE A 215 -11.24 -2.49 15.74
CA ILE A 215 -11.97 -3.66 15.26
C ILE A 215 -11.18 -4.44 14.18
N LYS A 216 -10.36 -3.78 13.38
CA LYS A 216 -9.49 -4.42 12.39
C LYS A 216 -8.56 -5.47 12.99
N LEU A 217 -8.19 -5.33 14.27
CA LEU A 217 -7.32 -6.27 14.97
C LEU A 217 -8.08 -7.54 15.45
N ALA A 218 -9.40 -7.54 15.40
CA ALA A 218 -10.21 -8.71 15.73
C ALA A 218 -10.04 -9.87 14.72
N THR A 219 -9.59 -9.58 13.51
CA THR A 219 -9.36 -10.62 12.48
C THR A 219 -8.46 -11.75 12.96
N LYS A 220 -7.43 -11.44 13.77
CA LYS A 220 -6.48 -12.45 14.28
C LYS A 220 -7.13 -13.40 15.30
N PRO A 221 -7.77 -12.94 16.39
CA PRO A 221 -8.41 -13.83 17.37
C PRO A 221 -9.64 -14.57 16.80
N PHE A 222 -10.35 -14.00 15.83
CA PHE A 222 -11.55 -14.61 15.23
C PHE A 222 -11.27 -15.30 13.89
N LYS A 223 -9.99 -15.52 13.53
CA LYS A 223 -9.62 -16.07 12.22
C LYS A 223 -10.33 -17.38 11.88
N ALA A 224 -10.40 -18.31 12.81
CA ALA A 224 -11.03 -19.61 12.57
C ALA A 224 -12.53 -19.48 12.25
N GLU A 225 -13.24 -18.57 12.90
CA GLU A 225 -14.66 -18.31 12.66
C GLU A 225 -14.88 -17.55 11.35
N ILE A 226 -13.98 -16.60 11.04
CA ILE A 226 -14.01 -15.89 9.76
C ILE A 226 -13.75 -16.86 8.59
N ASP A 227 -12.78 -17.76 8.74
CA ASP A 227 -12.46 -18.76 7.71
C ASP A 227 -13.62 -19.78 7.51
N ALA A 228 -14.49 -19.95 8.50
CA ALA A 228 -15.63 -20.84 8.48
C ALA A 228 -16.97 -20.14 8.16
N VAL A 229 -16.94 -18.90 7.68
CA VAL A 229 -18.15 -18.14 7.33
C VAL A 229 -18.96 -18.88 6.27
N PRO A 230 -20.30 -19.08 6.49
CA PRO A 230 -21.15 -19.79 5.53
C PRO A 230 -21.18 -19.12 4.14
N ALA A 231 -21.28 -19.94 3.09
CA ALA A 231 -21.24 -19.50 1.70
C ALA A 231 -22.17 -18.31 1.37
N PRO A 232 -23.42 -18.23 1.85
CA PRO A 232 -24.28 -17.09 1.54
C PRO A 232 -23.72 -15.73 2.00
N PHE A 233 -22.99 -15.71 3.13
CA PHE A 233 -22.32 -14.48 3.60
C PHE A 233 -21.06 -14.19 2.81
N ALA A 234 -20.27 -15.22 2.48
CA ALA A 234 -19.09 -15.08 1.62
C ALA A 234 -19.45 -14.50 0.25
N GLU A 235 -20.54 -14.99 -0.38
CA GLU A 235 -21.04 -14.47 -1.67
C GLU A 235 -21.44 -12.99 -1.59
N VAL A 236 -22.05 -12.55 -0.48
CA VAL A 236 -22.38 -11.14 -0.25
C VAL A 236 -21.11 -10.30 -0.15
N ILE A 237 -20.10 -10.79 0.59
CA ILE A 237 -18.79 -10.10 0.74
C ILE A 237 -18.09 -10.02 -0.61
N GLU A 238 -18.03 -11.11 -1.37
CA GLU A 238 -17.39 -11.16 -2.69
C GLU A 238 -18.04 -10.17 -3.65
N LYS A 239 -19.38 -10.15 -3.70
CA LYS A 239 -20.10 -9.18 -4.55
C LYS A 239 -19.82 -7.74 -4.14
N ALA A 240 -19.87 -7.44 -2.83
CA ALA A 240 -19.59 -6.09 -2.33
C ALA A 240 -18.14 -5.67 -2.63
N ALA A 241 -17.17 -6.58 -2.48
CA ALA A 241 -15.76 -6.35 -2.81
C ALA A 241 -15.57 -6.09 -4.31
N TYR A 242 -16.23 -6.86 -5.17
CA TYR A 242 -16.22 -6.62 -6.61
C TYR A 242 -16.76 -5.25 -6.99
N ASP A 243 -17.93 -4.89 -6.46
CA ASP A 243 -18.57 -3.60 -6.74
C ASP A 243 -17.68 -2.43 -6.25
N GLU A 244 -17.08 -2.56 -5.08
CA GLU A 244 -16.15 -1.55 -4.52
C GLU A 244 -14.87 -1.44 -5.33
N ALA A 245 -14.26 -2.57 -5.73
CA ALA A 245 -13.07 -2.58 -6.58
C ALA A 245 -13.34 -1.86 -7.91
N LYS A 246 -14.47 -2.17 -8.55
CA LYS A 246 -14.88 -1.53 -9.79
C LYS A 246 -15.05 -0.02 -9.61
N ARG A 247 -15.67 0.43 -8.51
CA ARG A 247 -15.85 1.84 -8.16
C ARG A 247 -14.51 2.55 -8.02
N LEU A 248 -13.56 1.93 -7.32
CA LEU A 248 -12.21 2.47 -7.12
C LEU A 248 -11.43 2.51 -8.44
N PHE A 249 -11.43 1.45 -9.25
CA PHE A 249 -10.77 1.45 -10.55
C PHE A 249 -11.29 2.55 -11.47
N GLN A 250 -12.60 2.83 -11.44
CA GLN A 250 -13.17 3.94 -12.18
C GLN A 250 -12.68 5.29 -11.65
N ALA A 251 -12.63 5.46 -10.32
CA ALA A 251 -12.11 6.68 -9.69
C ALA A 251 -10.63 6.93 -10.01
N PHE A 252 -9.82 5.88 -9.99
CA PHE A 252 -8.40 5.93 -10.39
C PHE A 252 -8.19 6.10 -11.91
N ARG A 253 -9.26 6.15 -12.70
CA ARG A 253 -9.19 6.18 -14.18
C ARG A 253 -8.41 5.00 -14.77
N ALA A 254 -8.42 3.85 -14.08
CA ALA A 254 -7.70 2.64 -14.50
C ALA A 254 -8.49 1.78 -15.48
N ALA A 255 -9.75 2.10 -15.77
CA ALA A 255 -10.57 1.35 -16.71
C ALA A 255 -9.93 1.37 -18.11
N GLY A 256 -9.77 0.18 -18.71
CA GLY A 256 -9.18 0.00 -20.06
C GLY A 256 -7.64 0.00 -20.10
N THR A 257 -6.94 0.29 -19.00
CA THR A 257 -5.46 0.32 -18.99
C THR A 257 -4.82 -1.07 -19.13
N ALA A 258 -5.52 -2.14 -18.77
CA ALA A 258 -5.02 -3.51 -18.87
C ALA A 258 -4.50 -3.87 -20.27
N LYS A 259 -5.19 -3.45 -21.34
CA LYS A 259 -4.75 -3.68 -22.71
C LYS A 259 -3.46 -2.94 -23.05
N ILE A 260 -3.29 -1.73 -22.49
CA ILE A 260 -2.07 -0.92 -22.67
C ILE A 260 -0.89 -1.62 -22.00
N VAL A 261 -1.08 -2.10 -20.76
CA VAL A 261 -0.06 -2.83 -20.01
C VAL A 261 0.31 -4.14 -20.72
N ALA A 262 -0.69 -4.93 -21.16
CA ALA A 262 -0.45 -6.17 -21.89
C ALA A 262 0.33 -5.92 -23.20
N GLY A 263 0.00 -4.86 -23.94
CA GLY A 263 0.72 -4.48 -25.16
C GLY A 263 2.17 -4.05 -24.88
N ALA A 264 2.41 -3.30 -23.81
CA ALA A 264 3.76 -2.90 -23.41
C ALA A 264 4.63 -4.11 -23.00
N LEU A 265 4.07 -5.06 -22.25
CA LEU A 265 4.76 -6.29 -21.87
C LEU A 265 5.08 -7.18 -23.06
N ALA A 266 4.16 -7.29 -24.06
CA ALA A 266 4.40 -8.05 -25.28
C ALA A 266 5.47 -7.42 -26.17
N GLY A 267 5.66 -6.12 -26.15
CA GLY A 267 6.70 -5.40 -26.90
C GLY A 267 8.08 -5.44 -26.24
N GLN A 268 8.20 -5.95 -25.02
CA GLN A 268 9.45 -6.12 -24.28
C GLN A 268 10.00 -7.56 -24.31
N ALA A 269 9.22 -8.49 -24.86
CA ALA A 269 9.59 -9.89 -25.07
C ALA A 269 10.15 -10.09 -26.50
#